data_2cdb715d4e27b159d250f81e2ac16f0e
#
_entry.id   2cdb715d4e27b159d250f81e2ac16f0e
#
_cell.length_a   1.000
_cell.length_b   1.000
_cell.length_c   1.000
_cell.angle_alpha   90.00
_cell.angle_beta   90.00
_cell.angle_gamma   90.00
#
_symmetry.space_group_name_H-M   'P 1'
#
loop_
_entity.id
_entity.type
_entity.pdbx_description
1 polymer ?
#
loop_
_entity_poly.entity_id
_entity_poly.type
_entity_poly.pdbx_seq_one_letter_code
_entity_poly.pdbx_strand_id
1 'polypeptide(L)'
;MAHRPSVRGSSLLLVALLAACGGSSKTAWSPGEPLTLDVAASFPAGTVVRDAYSGATATVDGAGKVTLPTSGGAGLLLLEKDGAAASPFDWQNATVYYAITDRFSNGDTSNDGSYGRKKDGKEEVGTWHGGDWKGLTAKLPYLQALGVTAVWISPIVEQVHGWVAGGAGAYQHYGYHGYWALDFTRLDANFGDEAALKAMVDAAHAAGIRVLVDVIINHPGYATGDDLLAYLPGVFKPGGAAAFAAFTPSAPRGYDAWNDLVNYSSPSWTDWWNPTWVRAGLGPTFTTCGTASGPACTDTTRQVSSLPDFITEGAAAAGRPIFFAAKPDTGFTGPLTNGDGSGYTVRQYLVKWHADWVRRFGIDGFRCDTAKNVELESWRALKTAATAALAEWKAAHPGALAEDKPFWMTGEVFTHGPTKDVYYTQGGFDSLINFDFQPALGSLLLQQGSLVAGAKDLEALYAPTAALVSADAAFDPLTYLSSHDTYLFFEGMKKDPAKMRQAGTALLLMPGAVQVFYGDESGRIMGPTGGDAVQGTRSDMNWDAVDATIHDHWQKVATFRKRHAAVGAGAHLQLASPGGTYAFSRKRGDDAVVVALLPTN
;
A
#
# COMPACT_ATOMS: atom_id res chain seq x y z
N MET A 1 30.21 -1.40 44.78
CA MET A 1 31.47 -2.11 44.95
C MET A 1 31.68 -2.89 43.65
N ALA A 2 32.33 -2.34 42.76
CA ALA A 2 33.74 -2.41 42.36
C ALA A 2 34.14 -3.80 41.82
N HIS A 3 34.35 -3.86 40.49
CA HIS A 3 35.68 -4.19 39.95
C HIS A 3 35.67 -4.04 38.42
N ARG A 4 36.48 -3.10 37.95
CA ARG A 4 37.03 -3.04 36.58
C ARG A 4 38.37 -3.76 36.54
N PRO A 5 38.73 -4.47 35.47
CA PRO A 5 40.16 -4.68 35.17
C PRO A 5 40.63 -3.73 34.05
N SER A 6 41.75 -3.15 34.32
CA SER A 6 42.58 -2.36 33.38
C SER A 6 43.32 -3.30 32.43
N VAL A 7 43.37 -2.93 31.14
CA VAL A 7 44.29 -3.55 30.17
C VAL A 7 45.28 -2.49 29.70
N ARG A 8 46.55 -2.80 29.88
CA ARG A 8 47.73 -2.02 29.54
C ARG A 8 47.93 -1.98 28.02
N GLY A 9 48.37 -0.83 27.53
CA GLY A 9 48.74 -0.62 26.15
C GLY A 9 50.01 -1.35 25.74
N SER A 10 50.05 -1.74 24.47
CA SER A 10 51.29 -2.08 23.74
C SER A 10 51.31 -1.26 22.46
N SER A 11 52.25 -0.33 22.42
CA SER A 11 52.56 0.49 21.23
C SER A 11 53.24 -0.38 20.19
N LEU A 12 52.62 -0.57 19.04
CA LEU A 12 53.29 -1.03 17.83
C LEU A 12 53.52 0.17 16.90
N LEU A 13 54.77 0.46 16.65
CA LEU A 13 55.22 1.39 15.60
C LEU A 13 54.85 0.77 14.24
N LEU A 14 53.93 1.40 13.50
CA LEU A 14 53.66 1.05 12.10
C LEU A 14 54.38 2.05 11.19
N VAL A 15 55.41 1.59 10.48
CA VAL A 15 56.11 2.34 9.44
C VAL A 15 55.18 2.55 8.26
N ALA A 16 54.82 3.81 7.98
CA ALA A 16 54.02 4.16 6.80
C ALA A 16 54.90 4.13 5.55
N LEU A 17 54.68 3.14 4.67
CA LEU A 17 55.08 3.19 3.27
C LEU A 17 54.05 4.07 2.52
N LEU A 18 54.44 5.29 2.17
CA LEU A 18 53.72 6.12 1.20
C LEU A 18 53.89 5.53 -0.20
N ALA A 19 52.93 4.71 -0.65
CA ALA A 19 52.75 4.45 -2.06
C ALA A 19 51.95 5.60 -2.65
N ALA A 20 52.60 6.45 -3.44
CA ALA A 20 51.95 7.45 -4.25
C ALA A 20 51.18 6.79 -5.38
N CYS A 21 49.90 6.43 -5.13
CA CYS A 21 48.93 6.21 -6.19
C CYS A 21 48.46 7.57 -6.70
N GLY A 22 48.87 7.92 -7.91
CA GLY A 22 48.38 9.07 -8.65
C GLY A 22 46.87 8.86 -8.95
N GLY A 23 46.04 9.29 -8.02
CA GLY A 23 44.60 9.44 -8.24
C GLY A 23 44.39 10.68 -9.11
N SER A 24 43.99 10.51 -10.37
CA SER A 24 43.43 11.60 -11.15
C SER A 24 42.27 12.19 -10.33
N SER A 25 42.43 13.42 -9.86
CA SER A 25 41.33 14.19 -9.25
C SER A 25 40.23 14.28 -10.31
N LYS A 26 39.13 13.52 -10.12
CA LYS A 26 37.94 13.73 -10.93
C LYS A 26 37.53 15.17 -10.72
N THR A 27 37.59 15.97 -11.78
CA THR A 27 37.09 17.36 -11.76
C THR A 27 35.65 17.34 -11.29
N ALA A 28 35.32 18.13 -10.29
CA ALA A 28 33.93 18.26 -9.82
C ALA A 28 33.12 18.91 -10.94
N TRP A 29 31.93 18.37 -11.19
CA TRP A 29 30.99 18.97 -12.11
C TRP A 29 30.39 20.24 -11.50
N SER A 30 30.17 21.26 -12.33
CA SER A 30 29.59 22.55 -11.91
C SER A 30 28.17 22.71 -12.48
N PRO A 31 27.20 23.25 -11.71
CA PRO A 31 25.85 23.49 -12.19
C PRO A 31 25.81 24.34 -13.45
N GLY A 32 25.04 23.89 -14.47
CA GLY A 32 24.95 24.55 -15.77
C GLY A 32 25.94 24.08 -16.83
N GLU A 33 26.96 23.32 -16.44
CA GLU A 33 27.91 22.73 -17.39
C GLU A 33 27.27 21.47 -18.05
N PRO A 34 27.55 21.16 -19.33
CA PRO A 34 27.14 19.90 -19.92
C PRO A 34 27.70 18.70 -19.16
N LEU A 35 26.91 17.64 -19.03
CA LEU A 35 27.34 16.38 -18.40
C LEU A 35 27.74 15.38 -19.46
N THR A 36 28.96 14.82 -19.34
CA THR A 36 29.41 13.70 -20.18
C THR A 36 29.40 12.40 -19.36
N LEU A 37 28.73 11.39 -19.88
CA LEU A 37 28.59 10.05 -19.27
C LEU A 37 29.11 8.99 -20.23
N ASP A 38 29.75 7.94 -19.68
CA ASP A 38 30.00 6.69 -20.40
C ASP A 38 28.74 5.84 -20.32
N VAL A 39 28.12 5.61 -21.47
CA VAL A 39 26.85 4.88 -21.59
C VAL A 39 26.97 3.65 -22.48
N ALA A 40 28.19 3.24 -22.83
CA ALA A 40 28.47 2.13 -23.74
C ALA A 40 27.79 0.81 -23.34
N ALA A 41 27.63 0.56 -22.03
CA ALA A 41 26.96 -0.63 -21.52
C ALA A 41 25.45 -0.65 -21.82
N SER A 42 24.84 0.51 -22.07
CA SER A 42 23.39 0.67 -22.28
C SER A 42 23.07 1.04 -23.74
N PHE A 43 23.86 1.93 -24.33
CA PHE A 43 23.61 2.47 -25.66
C PHE A 43 24.85 2.36 -26.54
N PRO A 44 24.80 1.58 -27.64
CA PRO A 44 25.91 1.48 -28.59
C PRO A 44 26.26 2.84 -29.24
N ALA A 45 27.49 2.97 -29.71
CA ALA A 45 27.94 4.14 -30.48
C ALA A 45 27.01 4.39 -31.68
N GLY A 46 26.71 5.66 -31.93
CA GLY A 46 25.76 6.09 -32.96
C GLY A 46 24.29 6.10 -32.53
N THR A 47 23.94 5.58 -31.33
CA THR A 47 22.58 5.68 -30.81
C THR A 47 22.24 7.13 -30.48
N VAL A 48 21.10 7.62 -30.96
CA VAL A 48 20.52 8.89 -30.48
C VAL A 48 19.82 8.59 -29.15
N VAL A 49 20.20 9.28 -28.10
CA VAL A 49 19.54 9.24 -26.80
C VAL A 49 18.81 10.54 -26.53
N ARG A 50 17.72 10.43 -25.80
CA ARG A 50 16.89 11.55 -25.38
C ARG A 50 16.84 11.60 -23.85
N ASP A 51 16.96 12.78 -23.28
CA ASP A 51 16.58 13.03 -21.90
C ASP A 51 15.05 13.19 -21.82
N ALA A 52 14.36 12.22 -21.28
CA ALA A 52 12.90 12.24 -21.15
C ALA A 52 12.39 13.36 -20.23
N TYR A 53 13.25 13.91 -19.37
CA TYR A 53 12.87 14.99 -18.45
C TYR A 53 12.86 16.37 -19.14
N SER A 54 13.88 16.69 -19.94
CA SER A 54 14.03 18.00 -20.61
C SER A 54 13.68 17.96 -22.10
N GLY A 55 13.68 16.78 -22.72
CA GLY A 55 13.53 16.59 -24.16
C GLY A 55 14.82 16.76 -24.98
N ALA A 56 15.96 17.08 -24.33
CA ALA A 56 17.23 17.22 -25.03
C ALA A 56 17.71 15.90 -25.63
N THR A 57 18.32 15.95 -26.82
CA THR A 57 18.86 14.77 -27.52
C THR A 57 20.36 14.93 -27.76
N ALA A 58 21.07 13.79 -27.78
CA ALA A 58 22.47 13.72 -28.17
C ALA A 58 22.79 12.35 -28.77
N THR A 59 23.87 12.26 -29.54
CA THR A 59 24.33 10.98 -30.12
C THR A 59 25.50 10.44 -29.30
N VAL A 60 25.47 9.13 -29.01
CA VAL A 60 26.58 8.42 -28.38
C VAL A 60 27.75 8.37 -29.35
N ASP A 61 28.91 8.88 -28.91
CA ASP A 61 30.11 8.93 -29.73
C ASP A 61 30.80 7.57 -29.92
N GLY A 62 31.87 7.53 -30.74
CA GLY A 62 32.62 6.32 -31.02
C GLY A 62 33.34 5.70 -29.80
N ALA A 63 33.46 6.45 -28.70
CA ALA A 63 34.03 6.01 -27.42
C ALA A 63 32.92 5.55 -26.44
N GLY A 64 31.66 5.51 -26.85
CA GLY A 64 30.51 5.13 -25.99
C GLY A 64 30.08 6.22 -25.02
N LYS A 65 30.44 7.48 -25.26
CA LYS A 65 30.09 8.61 -24.38
C LYS A 65 28.99 9.45 -24.99
N VAL A 66 28.21 10.07 -24.12
CA VAL A 66 27.21 11.08 -24.50
C VAL A 66 27.39 12.33 -23.66
N THR A 67 27.24 13.50 -24.30
CA THR A 67 27.27 14.80 -23.62
C THR A 67 25.93 15.49 -23.78
N LEU A 68 25.28 15.84 -22.67
CA LEU A 68 23.96 16.46 -22.62
C LEU A 68 23.98 17.79 -21.87
N PRO A 69 23.17 18.78 -22.31
CA PRO A 69 22.97 19.98 -21.54
C PRO A 69 22.23 19.65 -20.23
N THR A 70 22.55 20.36 -19.17
CA THR A 70 21.93 20.19 -17.83
C THR A 70 21.09 21.39 -17.41
N SER A 71 21.02 22.41 -18.26
CA SER A 71 20.16 23.58 -18.06
C SER A 71 18.69 23.22 -18.25
N GLY A 72 17.86 23.52 -17.25
CA GLY A 72 16.39 23.30 -17.31
C GLY A 72 15.89 22.00 -16.69
N GLY A 73 16.77 21.13 -16.20
CA GLY A 73 16.40 19.96 -15.39
C GLY A 73 16.43 20.28 -13.89
N ALA A 74 15.57 19.64 -13.12
CA ALA A 74 15.57 19.73 -11.66
C ALA A 74 16.73 18.92 -11.02
N GLY A 75 17.94 18.98 -11.61
CA GLY A 75 19.08 18.15 -11.19
C GLY A 75 18.93 16.68 -11.59
N LEU A 76 18.22 16.37 -12.68
CA LEU A 76 17.90 15.01 -13.09
C LEU A 76 17.99 14.88 -14.61
N LEU A 77 18.68 13.84 -15.10
CA LEU A 77 18.63 13.36 -16.47
C LEU A 77 18.05 11.95 -16.50
N LEU A 78 17.09 11.71 -17.39
CA LEU A 78 16.42 10.43 -17.60
C LEU A 78 16.62 9.99 -19.06
N LEU A 79 17.70 9.23 -19.33
CA LEU A 79 18.11 8.90 -20.68
C LEU A 79 17.44 7.62 -21.19
N GLU A 80 16.83 7.74 -22.35
CA GLU A 80 16.24 6.64 -23.12
C GLU A 80 16.78 6.67 -24.56
N LYS A 81 16.69 5.57 -25.31
CA LYS A 81 16.90 5.61 -26.74
C LYS A 81 15.79 6.45 -27.37
N ASP A 82 16.15 7.42 -28.20
CA ASP A 82 15.17 8.26 -28.88
C ASP A 82 14.25 7.41 -29.78
N GLY A 83 12.93 7.64 -29.68
CA GLY A 83 11.92 6.85 -30.40
C GLY A 83 11.72 5.42 -29.87
N ALA A 84 12.24 5.07 -28.69
CA ALA A 84 11.96 3.76 -28.08
C ALA A 84 10.46 3.56 -27.85
N ALA A 85 9.96 2.36 -28.18
CA ALA A 85 8.61 1.95 -27.82
C ALA A 85 8.50 1.78 -26.30
N ALA A 86 7.31 2.04 -25.74
CA ALA A 86 7.05 1.75 -24.35
C ALA A 86 7.09 0.24 -24.10
N SER A 87 7.66 -0.17 -22.97
CA SER A 87 7.63 -1.56 -22.51
C SER A 87 6.19 -2.00 -22.19
N PRO A 88 5.86 -3.28 -22.38
CA PRO A 88 4.64 -3.86 -21.86
C PRO A 88 4.54 -3.71 -20.34
N PHE A 89 3.32 -3.74 -19.81
CA PHE A 89 3.10 -3.74 -18.36
C PHE A 89 3.84 -4.90 -17.67
N ASP A 90 4.44 -4.60 -16.53
CA ASP A 90 5.09 -5.57 -15.66
C ASP A 90 4.86 -5.21 -14.20
N TRP A 91 4.45 -6.20 -13.37
CA TRP A 91 4.24 -5.97 -11.94
C TRP A 91 5.50 -5.47 -11.25
N GLN A 92 6.68 -6.02 -11.57
CA GLN A 92 7.97 -5.55 -11.03
C GLN A 92 8.33 -4.10 -11.42
N ASN A 93 7.56 -3.48 -12.31
CA ASN A 93 7.72 -2.08 -12.68
C ASN A 93 6.44 -1.26 -12.39
N ALA A 94 5.47 -1.83 -11.70
CA ALA A 94 4.21 -1.17 -11.44
C ALA A 94 4.38 0.10 -10.59
N THR A 95 3.60 1.12 -10.94
CA THR A 95 3.33 2.28 -10.09
C THR A 95 1.92 2.10 -9.55
N VAL A 96 1.82 1.65 -8.31
CA VAL A 96 0.57 1.37 -7.59
C VAL A 96 0.13 2.63 -6.85
N TYR A 97 -1.01 3.19 -7.20
CA TYR A 97 -1.58 4.35 -6.52
C TYR A 97 -2.60 3.88 -5.47
N TYR A 98 -2.28 4.05 -4.19
CA TYR A 98 -3.19 3.71 -3.11
C TYR A 98 -4.08 4.88 -2.75
N ALA A 99 -5.40 4.69 -2.91
CA ALA A 99 -6.43 5.64 -2.52
C ALA A 99 -7.34 5.07 -1.44
N ILE A 100 -7.41 5.72 -0.28
CA ILE A 100 -8.52 5.50 0.65
C ILE A 100 -9.77 6.03 -0.03
N THR A 101 -10.67 5.14 -0.43
CA THR A 101 -11.83 5.46 -1.27
C THR A 101 -12.64 6.63 -0.71
N ASP A 102 -12.97 6.58 0.57
CA ASP A 102 -13.74 7.62 1.27
C ASP A 102 -13.09 9.01 1.24
N ARG A 103 -11.76 9.08 1.17
CA ARG A 103 -10.97 10.31 1.28
C ARG A 103 -10.50 10.86 -0.07
N PHE A 104 -10.72 10.12 -1.15
CA PHE A 104 -10.14 10.44 -2.44
C PHE A 104 -10.99 11.42 -3.26
N SER A 105 -12.22 11.06 -3.58
CA SER A 105 -13.12 11.91 -4.37
C SER A 105 -14.57 11.44 -4.23
N ASN A 106 -15.49 12.36 -3.92
CA ASN A 106 -16.92 12.10 -3.93
C ASN A 106 -17.49 12.35 -5.33
N GLY A 107 -18.08 11.33 -5.94
CA GLY A 107 -18.73 11.39 -7.26
C GLY A 107 -20.24 11.22 -7.20
N ASP A 108 -20.77 10.76 -6.07
CA ASP A 108 -22.21 10.52 -5.88
C ASP A 108 -22.66 10.88 -4.45
N THR A 109 -23.14 12.09 -4.28
CA THR A 109 -23.62 12.54 -2.96
C THR A 109 -24.88 11.83 -2.47
N SER A 110 -25.54 11.02 -3.30
CA SER A 110 -26.74 10.27 -2.92
C SER A 110 -26.44 9.04 -2.05
N ASN A 111 -25.19 8.53 -2.08
CA ASN A 111 -24.76 7.41 -1.26
C ASN A 111 -24.15 7.85 0.09
N ASP A 112 -23.88 9.14 0.26
CA ASP A 112 -23.40 9.70 1.52
C ASP A 112 -24.36 9.37 2.67
N GLY A 113 -23.83 8.98 3.80
CA GLY A 113 -24.63 8.66 4.98
C GLY A 113 -25.42 7.35 4.87
N SER A 114 -25.12 6.46 3.95
CA SER A 114 -25.67 5.10 3.90
C SER A 114 -25.56 4.41 5.26
N TYR A 115 -26.55 3.58 5.60
CA TYR A 115 -26.69 2.95 6.92
C TYR A 115 -26.81 3.93 8.10
N GLY A 116 -27.16 5.20 7.87
CA GLY A 116 -27.22 6.24 8.92
C GLY A 116 -25.85 6.71 9.43
N ARG A 117 -24.77 6.37 8.76
CA ARG A 117 -23.41 6.79 9.10
C ARG A 117 -23.26 8.30 8.95
N LYS A 118 -22.53 8.90 9.89
CA LYS A 118 -22.33 10.35 9.89
C LYS A 118 -21.38 10.76 8.78
N LYS A 119 -21.82 11.75 7.99
CA LYS A 119 -20.98 12.54 7.11
C LYS A 119 -20.89 13.95 7.70
N ASP A 120 -19.70 14.50 7.77
CA ASP A 120 -19.47 15.81 8.36
C ASP A 120 -18.55 16.71 7.55
N GLY A 121 -17.92 16.20 6.53
CA GLY A 121 -16.89 16.92 5.81
C GLY A 121 -15.49 16.75 6.41
N LYS A 122 -14.57 17.62 6.03
CA LYS A 122 -13.12 17.42 6.13
C LYS A 122 -12.50 17.62 7.51
N GLU A 123 -13.26 18.14 8.46
CA GLU A 123 -12.73 18.57 9.76
C GLU A 123 -12.88 17.50 10.85
N GLU A 124 -13.80 16.56 10.71
CA GLU A 124 -14.00 15.51 11.70
C GLU A 124 -13.14 14.27 11.43
N VAL A 125 -12.54 13.78 12.50
CA VAL A 125 -11.54 12.73 12.47
C VAL A 125 -12.24 11.40 12.26
N GLY A 126 -12.71 10.63 12.21
CA GLY A 126 -13.24 9.27 12.24
C GLY A 126 -14.53 9.08 11.45
N THR A 127 -15.03 10.10 10.79
CA THR A 127 -16.32 10.06 10.09
C THR A 127 -16.16 9.81 8.58
N TRP A 128 -17.25 9.51 7.91
CA TRP A 128 -17.30 9.34 6.46
C TRP A 128 -17.28 10.71 5.77
N HIS A 129 -16.46 10.84 4.70
CA HIS A 129 -16.34 12.07 3.91
C HIS A 129 -16.97 11.94 2.52
N GLY A 130 -17.42 10.74 2.14
CA GLY A 130 -18.24 10.50 0.96
C GLY A 130 -17.48 10.20 -0.31
N GLY A 131 -16.18 9.93 -0.26
CA GLY A 131 -15.45 9.41 -1.43
C GLY A 131 -15.98 8.04 -1.85
N ASP A 132 -16.09 7.83 -3.18
CA ASP A 132 -16.75 6.68 -3.76
C ASP A 132 -16.14 6.22 -5.10
N TRP A 133 -16.63 5.12 -5.65
CA TRP A 133 -16.12 4.57 -6.93
C TRP A 133 -16.45 5.45 -8.13
N LYS A 134 -17.52 6.24 -8.13
CA LYS A 134 -17.80 7.22 -9.19
C LYS A 134 -16.78 8.36 -9.16
N GLY A 135 -16.44 8.85 -7.96
CA GLY A 135 -15.41 9.86 -7.78
C GLY A 135 -14.04 9.38 -8.21
N LEU A 136 -13.69 8.13 -7.87
CA LEU A 136 -12.44 7.52 -8.33
C LEU A 136 -12.44 7.37 -9.86
N THR A 137 -13.55 6.92 -10.46
CA THR A 137 -13.71 6.81 -11.91
C THR A 137 -13.45 8.16 -12.60
N ALA A 138 -14.00 9.25 -12.06
CA ALA A 138 -13.81 10.60 -12.60
C ALA A 138 -12.34 11.06 -12.53
N LYS A 139 -11.53 10.48 -11.67
CA LYS A 139 -10.10 10.81 -11.48
C LYS A 139 -9.14 9.87 -12.21
N LEU A 140 -9.61 8.81 -12.86
CA LEU A 140 -8.75 7.92 -13.65
C LEU A 140 -7.91 8.63 -14.73
N PRO A 141 -8.41 9.66 -15.46
CA PRO A 141 -7.56 10.42 -16.37
C PRO A 141 -6.37 11.12 -15.70
N TYR A 142 -6.55 11.63 -14.47
CA TYR A 142 -5.46 12.20 -13.68
C TYR A 142 -4.41 11.13 -13.34
N LEU A 143 -4.86 9.97 -12.86
CA LEU A 143 -3.96 8.85 -12.53
C LEU A 143 -3.21 8.32 -13.76
N GLN A 144 -3.90 8.21 -14.90
CA GLN A 144 -3.29 7.79 -16.16
C GLN A 144 -2.21 8.76 -16.63
N ALA A 145 -2.49 10.07 -16.55
CA ALA A 145 -1.53 11.13 -16.90
C ALA A 145 -0.34 11.15 -15.95
N LEU A 146 -0.55 10.89 -14.65
CA LEU A 146 0.52 10.77 -13.65
C LEU A 146 1.46 9.59 -13.92
N GLY A 147 1.09 8.62 -14.76
CA GLY A 147 1.90 7.44 -15.03
C GLY A 147 1.55 6.23 -14.16
N VAL A 148 0.43 6.27 -13.44
CA VAL A 148 -0.08 5.15 -12.65
C VAL A 148 -0.39 3.96 -13.55
N THR A 149 -0.06 2.75 -13.11
CA THR A 149 -0.31 1.50 -13.83
C THR A 149 -1.20 0.52 -13.06
N ALA A 150 -1.37 0.74 -11.76
CA ALA A 150 -2.34 0.02 -10.94
C ALA A 150 -2.91 0.97 -9.88
N VAL A 151 -4.20 0.82 -9.56
CA VAL A 151 -4.84 1.51 -8.43
C VAL A 151 -5.17 0.48 -7.35
N TRP A 152 -4.80 0.77 -6.11
CA TRP A 152 -5.20 0.03 -4.94
C TRP A 152 -6.26 0.84 -4.19
N ILE A 153 -7.43 0.24 -3.97
CA ILE A 153 -8.58 0.84 -3.28
C ILE A 153 -8.82 0.16 -1.93
N SER A 154 -9.46 0.89 -1.02
CA SER A 154 -9.92 0.36 0.28
C SER A 154 -10.74 -0.93 0.11
N PRO A 155 -10.87 -1.77 1.16
CA PRO A 155 -11.78 -2.92 1.14
C PRO A 155 -13.18 -2.52 0.69
N ILE A 156 -13.77 -3.33 -0.19
CA ILE A 156 -15.02 -3.01 -0.87
C ILE A 156 -16.27 -3.52 -0.16
N VAL A 157 -16.09 -4.39 0.84
CA VAL A 157 -17.18 -5.09 1.53
C VAL A 157 -17.88 -4.20 2.56
N GLU A 158 -19.13 -4.54 2.89
CA GLU A 158 -19.96 -3.80 3.86
C GLU A 158 -19.28 -3.74 5.22
N GLN A 159 -19.08 -2.52 5.71
CA GLN A 159 -18.47 -2.22 6.99
C GLN A 159 -19.51 -2.13 8.11
N VAL A 160 -19.08 -2.22 9.37
CA VAL A 160 -19.95 -1.99 10.53
C VAL A 160 -20.69 -0.66 10.39
N HIS A 161 -21.97 -0.63 10.81
CA HIS A 161 -22.83 0.54 10.55
C HIS A 161 -22.60 1.67 11.53
N GLY A 162 -22.33 1.35 12.80
CA GLY A 162 -22.08 2.33 13.83
C GLY A 162 -20.59 2.68 13.99
N TRP A 163 -20.26 3.19 15.16
CA TRP A 163 -18.91 3.63 15.51
C TRP A 163 -18.37 2.92 16.75
N VAL A 164 -17.06 3.00 16.91
CA VAL A 164 -16.39 2.82 18.21
C VAL A 164 -15.83 4.17 18.67
N ALA A 165 -15.51 4.28 19.96
CA ALA A 165 -14.93 5.51 20.48
C ALA A 165 -13.45 5.61 20.10
N GLY A 166 -13.09 6.65 19.36
CA GLY A 166 -11.72 7.03 19.07
C GLY A 166 -11.17 8.01 20.11
N GLY A 167 -9.82 8.11 20.24
CA GLY A 167 -9.17 9.07 21.11
C GLY A 167 -9.64 9.02 22.59
N ALA A 168 -9.79 7.82 23.16
CA ALA A 168 -10.30 7.61 24.51
C ALA A 168 -11.72 8.20 24.74
N GLY A 169 -12.59 8.11 23.76
CA GLY A 169 -13.97 8.59 23.82
C GLY A 169 -14.19 10.01 23.27
N ALA A 170 -13.18 10.57 22.60
CA ALA A 170 -13.24 11.95 22.13
C ALA A 170 -14.04 12.14 20.84
N TYR A 171 -14.12 11.12 19.98
CA TYR A 171 -14.82 11.20 18.68
C TYR A 171 -15.45 9.86 18.27
N GLN A 172 -16.40 9.92 17.35
CA GLN A 172 -16.98 8.75 16.69
C GLN A 172 -16.02 8.26 15.62
N HIS A 173 -15.58 7.00 15.72
CA HIS A 173 -14.72 6.38 14.74
C HIS A 173 -15.49 5.31 13.98
N TYR A 174 -15.84 5.60 12.74
CA TYR A 174 -16.52 4.70 11.81
C TYR A 174 -15.54 3.90 10.95
N GLY A 175 -16.03 2.86 10.29
CA GLY A 175 -15.25 2.01 9.40
C GLY A 175 -14.96 2.59 8.00
N TYR A 176 -14.85 3.92 7.85
CA TYR A 176 -14.66 4.61 6.56
C TYR A 176 -13.44 4.12 5.77
N HIS A 177 -12.44 3.61 6.48
CA HIS A 177 -11.20 3.09 5.91
C HIS A 177 -11.34 1.69 5.29
N GLY A 178 -12.44 0.97 5.58
CA GLY A 178 -12.73 -0.35 5.01
C GLY A 178 -12.23 -1.54 5.82
N TYR A 179 -11.55 -1.34 6.95
CA TYR A 179 -10.92 -2.44 7.72
C TYR A 179 -11.82 -3.07 8.79
N TRP A 180 -13.10 -2.69 8.87
CA TRP A 180 -14.04 -3.22 9.87
C TRP A 180 -15.26 -3.86 9.21
N ALA A 181 -15.01 -4.94 8.47
CA ALA A 181 -16.05 -5.64 7.74
C ALA A 181 -17.13 -6.21 8.66
N LEU A 182 -18.40 -6.00 8.29
CA LEU A 182 -19.57 -6.66 8.86
C LEU A 182 -20.04 -7.81 7.96
N ASP A 183 -20.11 -7.57 6.65
CA ASP A 183 -20.61 -8.56 5.69
C ASP A 183 -19.72 -8.64 4.45
N PHE A 184 -18.99 -9.72 4.33
CA PHE A 184 -18.07 -9.98 3.21
C PHE A 184 -18.77 -10.31 1.89
N THR A 185 -20.08 -10.51 1.91
CA THR A 185 -20.89 -10.91 0.74
C THR A 185 -21.57 -9.72 0.05
N ARG A 186 -21.44 -8.52 0.60
CA ARG A 186 -22.05 -7.28 0.11
C ARG A 186 -21.01 -6.20 -0.08
N LEU A 187 -21.28 -5.31 -1.03
CA LEU A 187 -20.52 -4.08 -1.19
C LEU A 187 -20.99 -3.03 -0.19
N ASP A 188 -20.08 -2.17 0.26
CA ASP A 188 -20.45 -1.05 1.11
C ASP A 188 -21.16 0.05 0.32
N ALA A 189 -22.39 0.36 0.71
CA ALA A 189 -23.23 1.30 -0.01
C ALA A 189 -22.71 2.76 0.00
N ASN A 190 -21.81 3.12 0.94
CA ASN A 190 -21.15 4.44 0.89
C ASN A 190 -20.15 4.55 -0.26
N PHE A 191 -19.60 3.43 -0.73
CA PHE A 191 -18.70 3.43 -1.89
C PHE A 191 -19.45 3.27 -3.21
N GLY A 192 -20.71 2.84 -3.17
CA GLY A 192 -21.56 2.64 -4.34
C GLY A 192 -22.16 1.23 -4.41
N ASP A 193 -22.70 0.90 -5.57
CA ASP A 193 -23.29 -0.41 -5.89
C ASP A 193 -22.39 -1.23 -6.84
N GLU A 194 -22.87 -2.42 -7.21
CA GLU A 194 -22.17 -3.29 -8.15
C GLU A 194 -21.96 -2.66 -9.52
N ALA A 195 -22.89 -1.84 -9.99
CA ALA A 195 -22.77 -1.16 -11.27
C ALA A 195 -21.67 -0.08 -11.22
N ALA A 196 -21.56 0.65 -10.11
CA ALA A 196 -20.52 1.64 -9.89
C ALA A 196 -19.13 0.99 -9.79
N LEU A 197 -19.00 -0.11 -9.04
CA LEU A 197 -17.74 -0.84 -8.95
C LEU A 197 -17.33 -1.41 -10.32
N LYS A 198 -18.27 -2.04 -11.03
CA LYS A 198 -17.99 -2.55 -12.39
C LYS A 198 -17.55 -1.45 -13.33
N ALA A 199 -18.25 -0.32 -13.35
CA ALA A 199 -17.91 0.81 -14.21
C ALA A 199 -16.51 1.36 -13.89
N MET A 200 -16.12 1.41 -12.62
CA MET A 200 -14.79 1.84 -12.19
C MET A 200 -13.71 0.87 -12.68
N VAL A 201 -13.90 -0.45 -12.52
CA VAL A 201 -12.94 -1.46 -12.97
C VAL A 201 -12.81 -1.43 -14.50
N ASP A 202 -13.94 -1.40 -15.23
CA ASP A 202 -13.94 -1.34 -16.70
C ASP A 202 -13.21 -0.09 -17.20
N ALA A 203 -13.45 1.07 -16.59
CA ALA A 203 -12.80 2.32 -16.95
C ALA A 203 -11.29 2.31 -16.62
N ALA A 204 -10.89 1.71 -15.50
CA ALA A 204 -9.49 1.54 -15.16
C ALA A 204 -8.77 0.64 -16.19
N HIS A 205 -9.36 -0.48 -16.54
CA HIS A 205 -8.83 -1.39 -17.58
C HIS A 205 -8.72 -0.70 -18.94
N ALA A 206 -9.72 0.08 -19.36
CA ALA A 206 -9.68 0.86 -20.57
C ALA A 206 -8.57 1.93 -20.58
N ALA A 207 -8.21 2.46 -19.41
CA ALA A 207 -7.09 3.37 -19.21
C ALA A 207 -5.72 2.66 -19.09
N GLY A 208 -5.67 1.33 -19.17
CA GLY A 208 -4.47 0.52 -18.95
C GLY A 208 -4.01 0.47 -17.50
N ILE A 209 -4.92 0.69 -16.56
CA ILE A 209 -4.68 0.66 -15.10
C ILE A 209 -5.29 -0.61 -14.52
N ARG A 210 -4.49 -1.38 -13.78
CA ARG A 210 -4.94 -2.56 -13.04
C ARG A 210 -5.63 -2.15 -11.75
N VAL A 211 -6.54 -2.99 -11.24
CA VAL A 211 -7.25 -2.73 -9.99
C VAL A 211 -6.86 -3.73 -8.92
N LEU A 212 -6.36 -3.22 -7.81
CA LEU A 212 -6.08 -3.97 -6.59
C LEU A 212 -7.12 -3.61 -5.53
N VAL A 213 -7.65 -4.61 -4.85
CA VAL A 213 -8.55 -4.43 -3.70
C VAL A 213 -7.83 -4.84 -2.43
N ASP A 214 -8.00 -4.05 -1.38
CA ASP A 214 -7.54 -4.42 -0.04
C ASP A 214 -8.46 -5.51 0.53
N VAL A 215 -7.87 -6.56 1.11
CA VAL A 215 -8.61 -7.69 1.67
C VAL A 215 -8.12 -8.05 3.06
N ILE A 216 -9.07 -8.32 3.95
CA ILE A 216 -8.82 -8.71 5.33
C ILE A 216 -9.41 -10.09 5.56
N ILE A 217 -8.58 -11.07 5.96
CA ILE A 217 -9.05 -12.39 6.38
C ILE A 217 -8.62 -12.74 7.82
N ASN A 218 -8.01 -11.78 8.52
CA ASN A 218 -7.60 -11.91 9.91
C ASN A 218 -8.74 -11.64 10.89
N HIS A 219 -9.59 -10.65 10.61
CA HIS A 219 -10.60 -10.16 11.55
C HIS A 219 -11.83 -9.56 10.86
N PRO A 220 -13.01 -9.57 11.49
CA PRO A 220 -14.14 -8.72 11.16
C PRO A 220 -14.03 -7.37 11.87
N GLY A 221 -15.02 -6.48 11.66
CA GLY A 221 -15.18 -5.25 12.40
C GLY A 221 -15.58 -5.46 13.86
N TYR A 222 -15.55 -4.36 14.61
CA TYR A 222 -16.08 -4.31 15.97
C TYR A 222 -17.59 -4.54 16.00
N ALA A 223 -18.11 -4.99 17.13
CA ALA A 223 -19.54 -4.94 17.40
C ALA A 223 -19.90 -3.49 17.81
N THR A 224 -20.55 -2.76 16.94
CA THR A 224 -20.98 -1.38 17.23
C THR A 224 -22.37 -1.36 17.87
N GLY A 225 -22.69 -0.28 18.59
CA GLY A 225 -23.98 -0.14 19.24
C GLY A 225 -25.16 -0.22 18.27
N ASP A 226 -25.02 0.36 17.07
CA ASP A 226 -26.05 0.34 16.03
C ASP A 226 -26.30 -1.06 15.51
N ASP A 227 -25.22 -1.82 15.24
CA ASP A 227 -25.31 -3.20 14.77
C ASP A 227 -25.84 -4.14 15.86
N LEU A 228 -25.43 -3.94 17.12
CA LEU A 228 -25.97 -4.68 18.26
C LEU A 228 -27.46 -4.43 18.45
N LEU A 229 -27.90 -3.17 18.31
CA LEU A 229 -29.32 -2.83 18.41
C LEU A 229 -30.13 -3.49 17.28
N ALA A 230 -29.58 -3.52 16.07
CA ALA A 230 -30.24 -4.08 14.89
C ALA A 230 -30.30 -5.62 14.91
N TYR A 231 -29.22 -6.30 15.28
CA TYR A 231 -29.07 -7.74 15.08
C TYR A 231 -29.02 -8.55 16.37
N LEU A 232 -28.58 -7.95 17.49
CA LEU A 232 -28.37 -8.67 18.74
C LEU A 232 -28.82 -7.86 19.99
N PRO A 233 -30.07 -7.32 20.01
CA PRO A 233 -30.50 -6.46 21.12
C PRO A 233 -30.49 -7.14 22.50
N GLY A 234 -30.47 -8.48 22.54
CA GLY A 234 -30.38 -9.27 23.78
C GLY A 234 -29.06 -9.14 24.55
N VAL A 235 -28.03 -8.49 24.00
CA VAL A 235 -26.80 -8.21 24.74
C VAL A 235 -26.87 -6.91 25.54
N PHE A 236 -27.86 -6.07 25.33
CA PHE A 236 -28.05 -4.89 26.18
C PHE A 236 -28.54 -5.28 27.58
N LYS A 237 -28.15 -4.53 28.59
CA LYS A 237 -28.74 -4.59 29.94
C LYS A 237 -30.24 -4.23 29.90
N PRO A 238 -31.04 -4.59 30.91
CA PRO A 238 -32.44 -4.19 30.96
C PRO A 238 -32.60 -2.68 30.74
N GLY A 239 -33.37 -2.29 29.71
CA GLY A 239 -33.54 -0.90 29.30
C GLY A 239 -32.39 -0.30 28.50
N GLY A 240 -31.26 -1.02 28.35
CA GLY A 240 -30.04 -0.52 27.68
C GLY A 240 -30.23 -0.25 26.19
N ALA A 241 -30.99 -1.08 25.47
CA ALA A 241 -31.28 -0.87 24.05
C ALA A 241 -32.02 0.47 23.81
N ALA A 242 -33.05 0.75 24.62
CA ALA A 242 -33.76 2.03 24.52
C ALA A 242 -32.88 3.21 24.93
N ALA A 243 -32.02 3.03 25.94
CA ALA A 243 -31.06 4.06 26.37
C ALA A 243 -30.02 4.32 25.28
N PHE A 244 -29.55 3.30 24.56
CA PHE A 244 -28.63 3.46 23.44
C PHE A 244 -29.29 4.23 22.27
N ALA A 245 -30.54 3.92 21.93
CA ALA A 245 -31.28 4.64 20.89
C ALA A 245 -31.43 6.15 21.19
N ALA A 246 -31.40 6.51 22.47
CA ALA A 246 -31.43 7.91 22.94
C ALA A 246 -30.04 8.43 23.36
N PHE A 247 -28.96 7.70 23.09
CA PHE A 247 -27.63 8.04 23.57
C PHE A 247 -27.11 9.35 22.97
N THR A 248 -26.64 10.20 23.85
CA THR A 248 -25.94 11.44 23.49
C THR A 248 -24.62 11.47 24.23
N PRO A 249 -23.49 11.63 23.52
CA PRO A 249 -22.18 11.70 24.15
C PRO A 249 -22.08 12.84 25.16
N SER A 250 -21.47 12.56 26.32
CA SER A 250 -21.25 13.58 27.36
C SER A 250 -19.93 13.33 28.09
N ALA A 251 -19.34 14.41 28.62
CA ALA A 251 -18.16 14.28 29.48
C ALA A 251 -18.49 13.44 30.75
N PRO A 252 -17.49 12.69 31.33
CA PRO A 252 -16.07 12.66 30.92
C PRO A 252 -15.71 11.63 29.85
N ARG A 253 -16.58 10.66 29.54
CA ARG A 253 -16.27 9.53 28.65
C ARG A 253 -16.71 9.75 27.19
N GLY A 254 -17.55 10.74 26.93
CA GLY A 254 -17.98 11.05 25.57
C GLY A 254 -18.62 9.85 24.86
N TYR A 255 -18.11 9.50 23.70
CA TYR A 255 -18.64 8.41 22.85
C TYR A 255 -18.40 7.01 23.41
N ASP A 256 -17.55 6.83 24.40
CA ASP A 256 -17.24 5.53 25.01
C ASP A 256 -18.34 5.06 25.99
N ALA A 257 -19.12 5.98 26.57
CA ALA A 257 -20.05 5.71 27.65
C ALA A 257 -21.21 4.76 27.30
N TRP A 258 -21.56 4.59 26.02
CA TRP A 258 -22.59 3.65 25.60
C TRP A 258 -22.24 2.18 25.93
N ASN A 259 -20.95 1.86 26.09
CA ASN A 259 -20.51 0.51 26.49
C ASN A 259 -21.06 0.10 27.86
N ASP A 260 -21.39 1.06 28.74
CA ASP A 260 -22.00 0.79 30.04
C ASP A 260 -23.43 0.22 29.92
N LEU A 261 -24.07 0.37 28.77
CA LEU A 261 -25.41 -0.17 28.47
C LEU A 261 -25.37 -1.64 28.05
N VAL A 262 -24.21 -2.19 27.74
CA VAL A 262 -24.01 -3.55 27.21
C VAL A 262 -23.71 -4.52 28.33
N ASN A 263 -24.31 -5.69 28.29
CA ASN A 263 -24.00 -6.83 29.15
C ASN A 263 -22.98 -7.75 28.46
N TYR A 264 -21.71 -7.50 28.66
CA TYR A 264 -20.61 -8.29 28.09
C TYR A 264 -20.57 -9.74 28.66
N SER A 265 -21.35 -10.05 29.68
CA SER A 265 -21.50 -11.42 30.22
C SER A 265 -22.73 -12.14 29.64
N SER A 266 -23.45 -11.56 28.70
CA SER A 266 -24.60 -12.22 28.07
C SER A 266 -24.16 -13.46 27.27
N PRO A 267 -24.86 -14.59 27.39
CA PRO A 267 -24.60 -15.77 26.54
C PRO A 267 -24.95 -15.50 25.08
N SER A 268 -25.76 -14.48 24.77
CA SER A 268 -26.14 -14.12 23.38
C SER A 268 -24.95 -13.66 22.54
N TRP A 269 -23.83 -13.30 23.12
CA TRP A 269 -22.63 -12.97 22.34
C TRP A 269 -22.15 -14.09 21.43
N THR A 270 -22.51 -15.37 21.72
CA THR A 270 -22.21 -16.52 20.84
C THR A 270 -22.92 -16.45 19.50
N ASP A 271 -23.95 -15.63 19.36
CA ASP A 271 -24.72 -15.47 18.12
C ASP A 271 -24.15 -14.39 17.19
N TRP A 272 -23.26 -13.52 17.67
CA TRP A 272 -22.61 -12.48 16.86
C TRP A 272 -21.69 -13.12 15.83
N TRP A 273 -20.38 -13.07 16.03
CA TRP A 273 -19.44 -14.02 15.42
C TRP A 273 -19.31 -15.19 16.40
N ASN A 274 -19.79 -16.35 16.04
CA ASN A 274 -19.81 -17.47 16.98
C ASN A 274 -18.40 -18.03 17.26
N PRO A 275 -18.21 -18.88 18.30
CA PRO A 275 -16.89 -19.42 18.68
C PRO A 275 -16.21 -20.30 17.63
N THR A 276 -16.90 -20.69 16.54
CA THR A 276 -16.27 -21.37 15.41
C THR A 276 -15.63 -20.39 14.43
N TRP A 277 -16.04 -19.11 14.44
CA TRP A 277 -15.49 -18.07 13.62
C TRP A 277 -14.33 -17.35 14.29
N VAL A 278 -14.48 -16.94 15.55
CA VAL A 278 -13.52 -16.08 16.25
C VAL A 278 -13.06 -16.69 17.55
N ARG A 279 -11.76 -16.55 17.84
CA ARG A 279 -11.16 -17.07 19.08
C ARG A 279 -11.17 -16.06 20.22
N ALA A 280 -11.20 -14.80 19.89
CA ALA A 280 -11.12 -13.74 20.88
C ALA A 280 -12.32 -12.81 20.74
N GLY A 281 -12.84 -12.32 21.81
CA GLY A 281 -13.71 -11.31 21.62
C GLY A 281 -14.74 -10.98 22.63
N LEU A 282 -15.92 -11.34 22.47
CA LEU A 282 -17.08 -10.70 23.00
C LEU A 282 -17.80 -11.72 23.88
N GLY A 283 -17.67 -11.56 25.22
CA GLY A 283 -18.39 -12.38 26.19
C GLY A 283 -17.60 -13.58 26.78
N PRO A 284 -18.17 -14.26 27.77
CA PRO A 284 -17.47 -15.24 28.62
C PRO A 284 -17.17 -16.57 27.94
N THR A 285 -17.72 -16.82 26.76
CA THR A 285 -17.57 -18.08 26.01
C THR A 285 -16.37 -18.08 25.08
N PHE A 286 -15.69 -16.95 24.94
CA PHE A 286 -14.54 -16.81 24.08
C PHE A 286 -13.23 -16.92 24.88
N THR A 287 -12.36 -17.82 24.45
CA THR A 287 -11.04 -18.00 25.06
C THR A 287 -10.05 -17.07 24.36
N THR A 288 -9.61 -16.03 25.07
CA THR A 288 -8.54 -15.16 24.56
C THR A 288 -7.17 -15.74 24.89
N CYS A 289 -6.23 -15.68 23.94
CA CYS A 289 -4.82 -15.90 24.26
C CYS A 289 -4.27 -14.72 25.11
N GLY A 290 -3.15 -14.94 25.81
CA GLY A 290 -2.49 -13.89 26.58
C GLY A 290 -3.16 -13.51 27.90
N THR A 291 -4.20 -14.21 28.32
CA THR A 291 -4.79 -14.08 29.65
C THR A 291 -4.02 -14.93 30.66
N ALA A 292 -4.16 -14.66 31.97
CA ALA A 292 -3.47 -15.41 33.03
C ALA A 292 -3.76 -16.92 33.01
N SER A 293 -4.89 -17.35 32.43
CA SER A 293 -5.32 -18.74 32.30
C SER A 293 -5.38 -19.25 30.86
N GLY A 294 -5.07 -18.41 29.86
CA GLY A 294 -5.10 -18.77 28.45
C GLY A 294 -3.72 -19.08 27.87
N PRO A 295 -3.65 -19.64 26.66
CA PRO A 295 -2.38 -19.88 25.97
C PRO A 295 -1.67 -18.56 25.64
N ALA A 296 -0.33 -18.61 25.46
CA ALA A 296 0.42 -17.48 24.95
C ALA A 296 -0.06 -17.12 23.53
N CYS A 297 -0.17 -15.82 23.24
CA CYS A 297 -0.47 -15.37 21.89
C CYS A 297 0.71 -15.62 20.96
N THR A 298 0.42 -16.16 19.78
CA THR A 298 1.31 -16.12 18.61
C THR A 298 0.91 -14.95 17.72
N ASP A 299 1.66 -14.69 16.64
CA ASP A 299 1.26 -13.68 15.67
C ASP A 299 -0.08 -14.05 15.00
N THR A 300 -0.34 -15.35 14.74
CA THR A 300 -1.57 -15.86 14.10
C THR A 300 -2.74 -16.12 15.06
N THR A 301 -2.61 -15.83 16.35
CA THR A 301 -3.70 -16.00 17.33
C THR A 301 -3.97 -14.73 18.15
N ARG A 302 -3.27 -13.66 17.82
CA ARG A 302 -3.34 -12.37 18.51
C ARG A 302 -4.44 -11.50 17.94
N GLN A 303 -5.23 -10.88 18.80
CA GLN A 303 -6.10 -9.79 18.39
C GLN A 303 -5.28 -8.57 17.96
N VAL A 304 -5.52 -8.10 16.74
CA VAL A 304 -4.97 -6.84 16.25
C VAL A 304 -5.91 -5.71 16.67
N SER A 305 -5.40 -4.74 17.41
CA SER A 305 -6.19 -3.58 17.89
C SER A 305 -7.49 -3.96 18.61
N SER A 306 -7.51 -5.08 19.32
CA SER A 306 -8.70 -5.63 20.00
C SER A 306 -9.86 -6.04 19.08
N LEU A 307 -9.63 -6.15 17.77
CA LEU A 307 -10.60 -6.73 16.84
C LEU A 307 -10.73 -8.24 17.05
N PRO A 308 -11.91 -8.84 16.86
CA PRO A 308 -12.06 -10.30 16.93
C PRO A 308 -11.15 -11.00 15.91
N ASP A 309 -10.50 -12.09 16.34
CA ASP A 309 -9.53 -12.82 15.51
C ASP A 309 -10.19 -14.06 14.88
N PHE A 310 -10.21 -14.16 13.55
CA PHE A 310 -10.79 -15.30 12.82
C PHE A 310 -9.96 -16.59 13.02
N ILE A 311 -10.66 -17.71 13.23
CA ILE A 311 -10.06 -19.04 13.33
C ILE A 311 -9.87 -19.62 11.92
N THR A 312 -8.98 -19.02 11.14
CA THR A 312 -8.75 -19.42 9.73
C THR A 312 -8.06 -20.77 9.61
N GLU A 313 -7.34 -21.23 10.63
CA GLU A 313 -6.72 -22.56 10.71
C GLU A 313 -7.71 -23.65 11.13
N GLY A 314 -8.92 -23.29 11.57
CA GLY A 314 -9.89 -24.23 12.10
C GLY A 314 -10.42 -25.21 11.05
N ALA A 315 -10.52 -26.49 11.43
CA ALA A 315 -11.08 -27.55 10.60
C ALA A 315 -12.59 -27.76 10.80
N ALA A 316 -13.20 -27.11 11.80
CA ALA A 316 -14.62 -27.24 12.07
C ALA A 316 -15.45 -26.47 11.04
N ALA A 317 -16.62 -27.01 10.69
CA ALA A 317 -17.61 -26.29 9.89
C ALA A 317 -18.08 -25.04 10.64
N ALA A 318 -18.01 -23.89 9.97
CA ALA A 318 -18.42 -22.62 10.55
C ALA A 318 -19.94 -22.46 10.46
N GLY A 319 -20.59 -22.15 11.60
CA GLY A 319 -21.99 -21.77 11.63
C GLY A 319 -22.20 -20.38 11.03
N ARG A 320 -23.43 -20.09 10.58
CA ARG A 320 -23.78 -18.80 10.00
C ARG A 320 -23.94 -17.74 11.09
N PRO A 321 -23.20 -16.62 11.04
CA PRO A 321 -23.41 -15.49 11.95
C PRO A 321 -24.82 -14.90 11.83
N ILE A 322 -25.36 -14.35 12.92
CA ILE A 322 -26.76 -13.90 13.00
C ILE A 322 -27.11 -12.82 11.99
N PHE A 323 -26.21 -11.89 11.73
CA PHE A 323 -26.48 -10.78 10.80
C PHE A 323 -26.53 -11.23 9.34
N PHE A 324 -25.86 -12.33 8.94
CA PHE A 324 -26.08 -12.94 7.62
C PHE A 324 -27.46 -13.60 7.51
N ALA A 325 -27.97 -14.17 8.61
CA ALA A 325 -29.31 -14.76 8.63
C ALA A 325 -30.42 -13.70 8.53
N ALA A 326 -30.17 -12.50 9.02
CA ALA A 326 -31.13 -11.40 9.02
C ALA A 326 -31.24 -10.67 7.66
N LYS A 327 -30.31 -10.91 6.72
CA LYS A 327 -30.29 -10.25 5.41
C LYS A 327 -30.89 -11.16 4.32
N PRO A 328 -31.51 -10.59 3.27
CA PRO A 328 -31.93 -11.37 2.10
C PRO A 328 -30.77 -12.15 1.52
N ASP A 329 -31.04 -13.38 1.11
CA ASP A 329 -30.02 -14.23 0.50
C ASP A 329 -29.52 -13.62 -0.81
N THR A 330 -28.22 -13.42 -0.90
CA THR A 330 -27.53 -12.91 -2.09
C THR A 330 -26.91 -14.05 -2.91
N GLY A 331 -27.16 -15.33 -2.53
CA GLY A 331 -26.50 -16.49 -3.09
C GLY A 331 -25.13 -16.81 -2.47
N PHE A 332 -24.60 -15.90 -1.62
CA PHE A 332 -23.31 -16.09 -0.93
C PHE A 332 -23.45 -16.37 0.56
N THR A 333 -24.63 -16.14 1.14
CA THR A 333 -24.86 -16.17 2.58
C THR A 333 -25.41 -17.47 3.12
N GLY A 334 -25.82 -18.40 2.26
CA GLY A 334 -26.31 -19.73 2.64
C GLY A 334 -25.20 -20.61 3.22
N PRO A 335 -25.51 -21.61 4.05
CA PRO A 335 -24.55 -22.64 4.42
C PRO A 335 -23.99 -23.32 3.18
N LEU A 336 -22.66 -23.36 3.08
CA LEU A 336 -21.98 -24.02 1.98
C LEU A 336 -21.41 -25.36 2.43
N THR A 337 -21.41 -26.33 1.52
CA THR A 337 -20.87 -27.66 1.75
C THR A 337 -19.82 -28.01 0.71
N ASN A 338 -18.81 -28.75 1.12
CA ASN A 338 -17.83 -29.37 0.24
C ASN A 338 -18.46 -30.52 -0.56
N GLY A 339 -17.76 -31.00 -1.58
CA GLY A 339 -18.22 -32.12 -2.39
C GLY A 339 -18.41 -33.44 -1.63
N ASP A 340 -17.84 -33.57 -0.45
CA ASP A 340 -18.03 -34.69 0.49
C ASP A 340 -19.20 -34.49 1.47
N GLY A 341 -19.90 -33.36 1.38
CA GLY A 341 -21.03 -33.00 2.24
C GLY A 341 -20.62 -32.34 3.56
N SER A 342 -19.34 -32.18 3.86
CA SER A 342 -18.91 -31.41 5.03
C SER A 342 -19.20 -29.92 4.85
N GLY A 343 -19.51 -29.20 5.94
CA GLY A 343 -19.71 -27.75 5.90
C GLY A 343 -18.39 -26.99 5.69
N TYR A 344 -18.47 -25.77 5.16
CA TYR A 344 -17.30 -24.92 4.98
C TYR A 344 -16.71 -24.49 6.30
N THR A 345 -15.37 -24.46 6.36
CA THR A 345 -14.60 -23.83 7.42
C THR A 345 -14.55 -22.30 7.25
N VAL A 346 -14.09 -21.58 8.26
CA VAL A 346 -13.88 -20.11 8.19
C VAL A 346 -13.02 -19.73 6.99
N ARG A 347 -11.86 -20.39 6.82
CA ARG A 347 -10.97 -20.18 5.67
C ARG A 347 -11.72 -20.32 4.33
N GLN A 348 -12.50 -21.38 4.18
CA GLN A 348 -13.20 -21.66 2.92
C GLN A 348 -14.24 -20.59 2.58
N TYR A 349 -14.97 -20.08 3.59
CA TYR A 349 -15.89 -18.96 3.38
C TYR A 349 -15.15 -17.70 2.93
N LEU A 350 -14.13 -17.27 3.67
CA LEU A 350 -13.37 -16.05 3.36
C LEU A 350 -12.70 -16.13 1.98
N VAL A 351 -12.08 -17.27 1.66
CA VAL A 351 -11.47 -17.51 0.34
C VAL A 351 -12.50 -17.44 -0.77
N LYS A 352 -13.65 -18.10 -0.59
CA LYS A 352 -14.72 -18.06 -1.60
C LYS A 352 -15.23 -16.64 -1.81
N TRP A 353 -15.58 -15.93 -0.76
CA TRP A 353 -16.17 -14.60 -0.85
C TRP A 353 -15.24 -13.61 -1.57
N HIS A 354 -13.97 -13.58 -1.22
CA HIS A 354 -13.00 -12.72 -1.89
C HIS A 354 -12.74 -13.14 -3.35
N ALA A 355 -12.65 -14.44 -3.64
CA ALA A 355 -12.50 -14.92 -5.02
C ALA A 355 -13.74 -14.63 -5.89
N ASP A 356 -14.94 -14.65 -5.31
CA ASP A 356 -16.17 -14.30 -6.04
C ASP A 356 -16.19 -12.83 -6.50
N TRP A 357 -15.59 -11.89 -5.73
CA TRP A 357 -15.41 -10.50 -6.17
C TRP A 357 -14.49 -10.41 -7.38
N VAL A 358 -13.39 -11.18 -7.39
CA VAL A 358 -12.49 -11.28 -8.56
C VAL A 358 -13.23 -11.82 -9.78
N ARG A 359 -13.98 -12.91 -9.63
CA ARG A 359 -14.75 -13.56 -10.69
C ARG A 359 -15.79 -12.64 -11.31
N ARG A 360 -16.41 -11.80 -10.50
CA ARG A 360 -17.51 -10.91 -10.93
C ARG A 360 -17.02 -9.64 -11.59
N PHE A 361 -15.92 -9.06 -11.11
CA PHE A 361 -15.49 -7.73 -11.53
C PHE A 361 -14.15 -7.70 -12.26
N GLY A 362 -13.39 -8.78 -12.31
CA GLY A 362 -12.08 -8.80 -12.97
C GLY A 362 -10.99 -8.04 -12.20
N ILE A 363 -11.06 -8.07 -10.87
CA ILE A 363 -10.03 -7.49 -9.99
C ILE A 363 -8.69 -8.18 -10.28
N ASP A 364 -7.62 -7.40 -10.53
CA ASP A 364 -6.32 -7.89 -10.98
C ASP A 364 -5.43 -8.40 -9.84
N GLY A 365 -5.73 -8.01 -8.62
CA GLY A 365 -4.93 -8.43 -7.47
C GLY A 365 -5.46 -7.97 -6.14
N PHE A 366 -4.79 -8.44 -5.06
CA PHE A 366 -5.09 -8.06 -3.69
C PHE A 366 -3.88 -7.44 -2.98
N ARG A 367 -4.16 -6.44 -2.15
CA ARG A 367 -3.31 -6.14 -1.00
C ARG A 367 -3.91 -6.84 0.21
N CYS A 368 -3.12 -7.66 0.87
CA CYS A 368 -3.55 -8.46 2.01
C CYS A 368 -3.15 -7.79 3.31
N ASP A 369 -4.16 -7.33 4.03
CA ASP A 369 -3.99 -6.72 5.35
C ASP A 369 -3.51 -7.74 6.37
N THR A 370 -2.71 -7.28 7.35
CA THR A 370 -2.27 -8.10 8.49
C THR A 370 -1.75 -9.49 8.09
N ALA A 371 -1.00 -9.58 6.97
CA ALA A 371 -0.55 -10.87 6.42
C ALA A 371 0.27 -11.69 7.43
N LYS A 372 0.95 -11.02 8.35
CA LYS A 372 1.69 -11.64 9.46
C LYS A 372 0.79 -12.40 10.43
N ASN A 373 -0.48 -12.02 10.52
CA ASN A 373 -1.41 -12.50 11.54
C ASN A 373 -2.31 -13.65 11.06
N VAL A 374 -2.08 -14.17 9.85
CA VAL A 374 -2.85 -15.27 9.26
C VAL A 374 -1.90 -16.35 8.77
N GLU A 375 -2.31 -17.61 8.83
CA GLU A 375 -1.51 -18.76 8.39
C GLU A 375 -1.22 -18.70 6.89
N LEU A 376 0.01 -19.05 6.51
CA LEU A 376 0.47 -19.06 5.12
C LEU A 376 -0.41 -19.90 4.20
N GLU A 377 -1.01 -20.97 4.73
CA GLU A 377 -1.95 -21.81 3.97
C GLU A 377 -3.23 -21.07 3.58
N SER A 378 -3.74 -20.19 4.44
CA SER A 378 -4.92 -19.38 4.15
C SER A 378 -4.65 -18.41 3.02
N TRP A 379 -3.49 -17.75 3.02
CA TRP A 379 -3.06 -16.88 1.94
C TRP A 379 -2.85 -17.63 0.63
N ARG A 380 -2.19 -18.80 0.68
CA ARG A 380 -2.01 -19.64 -0.52
C ARG A 380 -3.35 -20.11 -1.09
N ALA A 381 -4.30 -20.49 -0.24
CA ALA A 381 -5.63 -20.87 -0.68
C ALA A 381 -6.35 -19.69 -1.36
N LEU A 382 -6.25 -18.50 -0.78
CA LEU A 382 -6.81 -17.27 -1.36
C LEU A 382 -6.17 -16.95 -2.72
N LYS A 383 -4.83 -16.97 -2.81
CA LYS A 383 -4.10 -16.76 -4.08
C LYS A 383 -4.56 -17.72 -5.16
N THR A 384 -4.66 -19.00 -4.84
CA THR A 384 -5.08 -20.05 -5.78
C THR A 384 -6.50 -19.80 -6.30
N ALA A 385 -7.44 -19.53 -5.40
CA ALA A 385 -8.84 -19.29 -5.75
C ALA A 385 -9.01 -18.00 -6.56
N ALA A 386 -8.34 -16.91 -6.17
CA ALA A 386 -8.41 -15.64 -6.88
C ALA A 386 -7.76 -15.71 -8.27
N THR A 387 -6.66 -16.46 -8.42
CA THR A 387 -6.02 -16.68 -9.72
C THR A 387 -6.97 -17.44 -10.67
N ALA A 388 -7.64 -18.47 -10.19
CA ALA A 388 -8.63 -19.20 -10.96
C ALA A 388 -9.83 -18.31 -11.33
N ALA A 389 -10.32 -17.51 -10.38
CA ALA A 389 -11.43 -16.59 -10.59
C ALA A 389 -11.12 -15.50 -11.65
N LEU A 390 -9.90 -14.95 -11.64
CA LEU A 390 -9.48 -13.99 -12.67
C LEU A 390 -9.34 -14.66 -14.05
N ALA A 391 -8.86 -15.90 -14.11
CA ALA A 391 -8.78 -16.65 -15.37
C ALA A 391 -10.18 -16.91 -15.95
N GLU A 392 -11.16 -17.26 -15.12
CA GLU A 392 -12.56 -17.40 -15.52
C GLU A 392 -13.15 -16.08 -16.04
N TRP A 393 -12.90 -14.97 -15.33
CA TRP A 393 -13.36 -13.65 -15.76
C TRP A 393 -12.75 -13.25 -17.11
N LYS A 394 -11.45 -13.43 -17.31
CA LYS A 394 -10.77 -13.15 -18.59
C LYS A 394 -11.31 -13.99 -19.74
N ALA A 395 -11.60 -15.26 -19.50
CA ALA A 395 -12.20 -16.13 -20.50
C ALA A 395 -13.58 -15.64 -20.94
N ALA A 396 -14.36 -15.05 -20.02
CA ALA A 396 -15.68 -14.47 -20.30
C ALA A 396 -15.59 -13.04 -20.91
N HIS A 397 -14.45 -12.35 -20.80
CA HIS A 397 -14.26 -10.96 -21.26
C HIS A 397 -12.99 -10.84 -22.12
N PRO A 398 -12.93 -11.51 -23.30
CA PRO A 398 -11.76 -11.49 -24.15
C PRO A 398 -11.47 -10.06 -24.63
N GLY A 399 -10.23 -9.62 -24.46
CA GLY A 399 -9.79 -8.29 -24.88
C GLY A 399 -10.10 -7.15 -23.90
N ALA A 400 -10.68 -7.41 -22.75
CA ALA A 400 -10.93 -6.39 -21.72
C ALA A 400 -9.62 -5.80 -21.15
N LEU A 401 -8.54 -6.57 -21.17
CA LEU A 401 -7.20 -6.13 -20.79
C LEU A 401 -6.27 -6.20 -22.02
N ALA A 402 -5.47 -5.15 -22.22
CA ALA A 402 -4.51 -5.11 -23.32
C ALA A 402 -3.41 -6.19 -23.18
N GLU A 403 -3.13 -6.62 -21.97
CA GLU A 403 -2.06 -7.57 -21.65
C GLU A 403 -2.54 -8.60 -20.63
N ASP A 404 -2.30 -9.87 -20.91
CA ASP A 404 -2.62 -10.96 -20.00
C ASP A 404 -1.52 -11.11 -18.94
N LYS A 405 -1.84 -10.71 -17.72
CA LYS A 405 -0.97 -10.87 -16.54
C LYS A 405 -1.66 -11.73 -15.49
N PRO A 406 -0.92 -12.55 -14.73
CA PRO A 406 -1.49 -13.33 -13.66
C PRO A 406 -2.04 -12.41 -12.56
N PHE A 407 -2.96 -12.97 -11.75
CA PHE A 407 -3.42 -12.33 -10.51
C PHE A 407 -2.22 -12.02 -9.61
N TRP A 408 -2.14 -10.79 -9.08
CA TRP A 408 -1.02 -10.34 -8.26
C TRP A 408 -1.45 -10.13 -6.80
N MET A 409 -0.61 -10.54 -5.86
CA MET A 409 -0.92 -10.44 -4.44
C MET A 409 0.26 -9.88 -3.67
N THR A 410 0.05 -8.74 -3.00
CA THR A 410 1.02 -8.14 -2.08
C THR A 410 0.54 -8.25 -0.63
N GLY A 411 1.46 -8.48 0.30
CA GLY A 411 1.15 -8.67 1.71
C GLY A 411 1.72 -7.57 2.60
N GLU A 412 0.92 -7.18 3.61
CA GLU A 412 1.43 -6.38 4.71
C GLU A 412 2.01 -7.28 5.81
N VAL A 413 3.32 -7.39 5.83
CA VAL A 413 4.06 -7.98 6.94
C VAL A 413 4.78 -6.83 7.64
N PHE A 414 4.18 -6.30 8.69
CA PHE A 414 4.65 -5.06 9.35
C PHE A 414 6.13 -5.17 9.72
N THR A 415 6.94 -4.17 9.34
CA THR A 415 8.40 -4.09 9.44
C THR A 415 9.20 -5.01 8.51
N HIS A 416 8.59 -5.64 7.51
CA HIS A 416 9.31 -6.45 6.53
C HIS A 416 10.11 -5.58 5.56
N GLY A 417 11.35 -5.99 5.28
CA GLY A 417 12.21 -5.37 4.26
C GLY A 417 12.18 -6.12 2.92
N PRO A 418 13.03 -5.74 1.94
CA PRO A 418 13.06 -6.35 0.62
C PRO A 418 13.82 -7.69 0.64
N THR A 419 13.27 -8.69 1.32
CA THR A 419 13.82 -10.04 1.43
C THR A 419 12.82 -11.09 0.97
N LYS A 420 13.28 -12.17 0.34
CA LYS A 420 12.44 -13.29 -0.08
C LYS A 420 12.42 -14.36 1.01
N ASP A 421 11.25 -14.66 1.54
CA ASP A 421 11.06 -15.58 2.65
C ASP A 421 9.88 -16.56 2.45
N VAL A 422 9.33 -17.06 3.57
CA VAL A 422 8.22 -18.03 3.57
C VAL A 422 6.91 -17.46 3.04
N TYR A 423 6.71 -16.15 3.10
CA TYR A 423 5.50 -15.53 2.53
C TYR A 423 5.47 -15.70 1.01
N TYR A 424 6.60 -15.53 0.33
CA TYR A 424 6.72 -15.79 -1.10
C TYR A 424 6.63 -17.29 -1.42
N THR A 425 7.40 -18.11 -0.69
CA THR A 425 7.60 -19.52 -1.07
C THR A 425 6.46 -20.44 -0.59
N GLN A 426 5.77 -20.10 0.47
CA GLN A 426 4.69 -20.89 1.07
C GLN A 426 3.36 -20.16 1.12
N GLY A 427 3.33 -18.82 1.30
CA GLY A 427 2.13 -18.02 1.36
C GLY A 427 1.52 -17.70 0.00
N GLY A 428 2.30 -17.81 -1.08
CA GLY A 428 1.85 -17.51 -2.44
C GLY A 428 1.80 -16.02 -2.79
N PHE A 429 2.49 -15.18 -2.00
CA PHE A 429 2.62 -13.77 -2.33
C PHE A 429 3.58 -13.55 -3.49
N ASP A 430 3.24 -12.64 -4.38
CA ASP A 430 4.12 -12.14 -5.43
C ASP A 430 4.97 -10.99 -4.92
N SER A 431 4.48 -10.28 -3.87
CA SER A 431 5.07 -9.08 -3.34
C SER A 431 4.81 -8.94 -1.84
N LEU A 432 5.70 -8.23 -1.16
CA LEU A 432 5.48 -7.73 0.20
C LEU A 432 5.79 -6.23 0.27
N ILE A 433 5.09 -5.52 1.15
CA ILE A 433 5.33 -4.10 1.41
C ILE A 433 6.72 -3.94 2.05
N ASN A 434 7.54 -3.05 1.47
CA ASN A 434 8.89 -2.73 1.95
C ASN A 434 8.84 -1.56 2.93
N PHE A 435 8.93 -1.87 4.23
CA PHE A 435 8.91 -0.87 5.31
C PHE A 435 10.26 -0.18 5.55
N ASP A 436 11.37 -0.68 4.98
CA ASP A 436 12.71 -0.14 5.25
C ASP A 436 12.99 1.17 4.50
N PHE A 437 12.36 1.37 3.33
CA PHE A 437 12.68 2.48 2.45
C PHE A 437 12.28 3.85 3.01
N GLN A 438 11.07 3.98 3.56
CA GLN A 438 10.57 5.25 4.11
C GLN A 438 11.52 5.85 5.17
N PRO A 439 11.93 5.14 6.23
CA PRO A 439 12.84 5.69 7.23
C PRO A 439 14.26 5.90 6.70
N ALA A 440 14.74 5.03 5.80
CA ALA A 440 16.08 5.14 5.22
C ALA A 440 16.21 6.40 4.35
N LEU A 441 15.25 6.63 3.44
CA LEU A 441 15.25 7.83 2.60
C LEU A 441 15.02 9.10 3.42
N GLY A 442 14.14 9.04 4.44
CA GLY A 442 13.94 10.15 5.37
C GLY A 442 15.24 10.57 6.05
N SER A 443 16.00 9.61 6.56
CA SER A 443 17.31 9.84 7.17
C SER A 443 18.30 10.41 6.18
N LEU A 444 18.37 9.87 4.96
CA LEU A 444 19.24 10.36 3.89
C LEU A 444 18.98 11.86 3.60
N LEU A 445 17.72 12.23 3.32
CA LEU A 445 17.37 13.60 2.95
C LEU A 445 17.50 14.60 4.11
N LEU A 446 17.32 14.15 5.35
CA LEU A 446 17.48 15.01 6.52
C LEU A 446 18.96 15.23 6.90
N GLN A 447 19.79 14.20 6.77
CA GLN A 447 21.21 14.24 7.17
C GLN A 447 22.12 14.75 6.07
N GLN A 448 21.90 14.33 4.83
CA GLN A 448 22.76 14.68 3.68
C GLN A 448 22.22 15.88 2.89
N GLY A 449 20.95 16.23 3.08
CA GLY A 449 20.29 17.36 2.42
C GLY A 449 19.80 17.09 0.99
N SER A 450 20.42 16.17 0.25
CA SER A 450 20.04 15.83 -1.11
C SER A 450 20.39 14.39 -1.49
N LEU A 451 19.75 13.84 -2.54
CA LEU A 451 20.06 12.51 -3.08
C LEU A 451 21.50 12.41 -3.58
N VAL A 452 22.04 13.48 -4.16
CA VAL A 452 23.42 13.49 -4.68
C VAL A 452 24.43 13.46 -3.56
N ALA A 453 24.21 14.24 -2.49
CA ALA A 453 25.07 14.21 -1.32
C ALA A 453 25.01 12.84 -0.62
N GLY A 454 23.83 12.21 -0.60
CA GLY A 454 23.59 10.86 -0.09
C GLY A 454 23.70 9.74 -1.14
N ALA A 455 24.41 9.96 -2.25
CA ALA A 455 24.49 9.01 -3.38
C ALA A 455 24.93 7.59 -2.97
N LYS A 456 25.85 7.48 -2.01
CA LYS A 456 26.29 6.18 -1.47
C LYS A 456 25.14 5.45 -0.75
N ASP A 457 24.34 6.17 0.01
CA ASP A 457 23.22 5.59 0.75
C ASP A 457 22.09 5.22 -0.21
N LEU A 458 21.86 6.04 -1.25
CA LEU A 458 20.89 5.75 -2.32
C LEU A 458 21.29 4.49 -3.13
N GLU A 459 22.57 4.36 -3.47
CA GLU A 459 23.09 3.15 -4.13
C GLU A 459 22.90 1.90 -3.26
N ALA A 460 23.10 2.03 -1.95
CA ALA A 460 22.89 0.94 -0.99
C ALA A 460 21.42 0.50 -0.89
N LEU A 461 20.47 1.36 -1.24
CA LEU A 461 19.05 1.01 -1.37
C LEU A 461 18.73 0.37 -2.72
N TYR A 462 19.32 0.88 -3.81
CA TYR A 462 18.99 0.46 -5.17
C TYR A 462 19.65 -0.85 -5.57
N ALA A 463 20.97 -0.96 -5.42
CA ALA A 463 21.72 -2.08 -5.99
C ALA A 463 21.33 -3.45 -5.41
N PRO A 464 21.19 -3.66 -4.10
CA PRO A 464 20.77 -4.94 -3.55
C PRO A 464 19.35 -5.32 -4.00
N THR A 465 18.41 -4.37 -3.97
CA THR A 465 17.02 -4.62 -4.39
C THR A 465 16.95 -4.96 -5.88
N ALA A 466 17.68 -4.22 -6.73
CA ALA A 466 17.75 -4.50 -8.17
C ALA A 466 18.34 -5.88 -8.46
N ALA A 467 19.36 -6.30 -7.71
CA ALA A 467 19.97 -7.62 -7.86
C ALA A 467 18.96 -8.75 -7.58
N LEU A 468 18.14 -8.59 -6.55
CA LEU A 468 17.08 -9.57 -6.21
C LEU A 468 15.96 -9.58 -7.27
N VAL A 469 15.43 -8.41 -7.61
CA VAL A 469 14.31 -8.27 -8.56
C VAL A 469 14.70 -8.75 -9.96
N SER A 470 15.88 -8.36 -10.46
CA SER A 470 16.33 -8.77 -11.80
C SER A 470 16.70 -10.24 -11.92
N ALA A 471 17.04 -10.89 -10.81
CA ALA A 471 17.38 -12.31 -10.78
C ALA A 471 16.16 -13.22 -10.68
N ASP A 472 15.02 -12.71 -10.19
CA ASP A 472 13.86 -13.55 -9.87
C ASP A 472 12.54 -12.81 -10.19
N ALA A 473 11.88 -13.23 -11.25
CA ALA A 473 10.59 -12.69 -11.67
C ALA A 473 9.44 -12.96 -10.66
N ALA A 474 9.65 -13.85 -9.68
CA ALA A 474 8.71 -14.14 -8.60
C ALA A 474 9.10 -13.43 -7.28
N PHE A 475 9.90 -12.37 -7.36
CA PHE A 475 10.24 -11.53 -6.22
C PHE A 475 9.99 -10.05 -6.57
N ASP A 476 9.12 -9.42 -5.82
CA ASP A 476 8.75 -8.02 -6.06
C ASP A 476 8.45 -7.32 -4.73
N PRO A 477 9.30 -6.41 -4.24
CA PRO A 477 8.98 -5.58 -3.09
C PRO A 477 8.09 -4.39 -3.51
N LEU A 478 7.00 -4.12 -2.78
CA LEU A 478 6.19 -2.91 -2.96
C LEU A 478 6.75 -1.80 -2.06
N THR A 479 7.53 -0.91 -2.64
CA THR A 479 8.21 0.18 -1.89
C THR A 479 7.35 1.44 -1.84
N TYR A 480 7.30 2.13 -0.68
CA TYR A 480 6.47 3.31 -0.44
C TYR A 480 7.20 4.44 0.31
N LEU A 481 6.64 5.66 0.24
CA LEU A 481 7.08 6.83 1.02
C LEU A 481 6.12 7.18 2.14
N SER A 482 4.81 7.22 1.86
CA SER A 482 3.77 7.51 2.83
C SER A 482 2.80 6.35 2.93
N SER A 483 2.20 6.17 4.10
CA SER A 483 1.20 5.16 4.35
C SER A 483 0.14 5.68 5.32
N HIS A 484 -1.02 5.08 5.27
CA HIS A 484 -2.13 5.34 6.19
C HIS A 484 -1.87 4.85 7.63
N ASP A 485 -0.81 4.04 7.85
CA ASP A 485 -0.43 3.46 9.15
C ASP A 485 0.95 3.90 9.65
N THR A 486 1.68 4.71 8.89
CA THR A 486 2.97 5.24 9.31
C THR A 486 2.92 6.77 9.43
N TYR A 487 3.43 7.50 8.46
CA TYR A 487 3.34 8.97 8.42
C TYR A 487 3.35 9.47 6.97
N LEU A 488 2.94 10.73 6.75
CA LEU A 488 3.10 11.39 5.46
C LEU A 488 4.52 11.89 5.32
N PHE A 489 5.21 11.47 4.27
CA PHE A 489 6.62 11.81 4.05
C PHE A 489 6.85 13.32 3.91
N PHE A 490 5.90 14.03 3.29
CA PHE A 490 5.94 15.49 3.15
C PHE A 490 5.99 16.20 4.51
N GLU A 491 5.22 15.74 5.49
CA GLU A 491 5.28 16.24 6.88
C GLU A 491 6.66 15.96 7.51
N GLY A 492 7.17 14.75 7.34
CA GLY A 492 8.52 14.37 7.81
C GLY A 492 9.63 15.25 7.20
N MET A 493 9.42 15.70 5.97
CA MET A 493 10.31 16.63 5.27
C MET A 493 10.01 18.12 5.56
N LYS A 494 9.22 18.42 6.59
CA LYS A 494 8.84 19.77 7.01
C LYS A 494 8.13 20.56 5.89
N LYS A 495 7.36 19.87 5.08
CA LYS A 495 6.60 20.43 3.94
C LYS A 495 7.51 21.14 2.92
N ASP A 496 8.71 20.61 2.72
CA ASP A 496 9.66 21.14 1.74
C ASP A 496 9.40 20.51 0.35
N PRO A 497 8.89 21.28 -0.64
CA PRO A 497 8.60 20.74 -1.97
C PRO A 497 9.85 20.25 -2.71
N ALA A 498 11.03 20.82 -2.45
CA ALA A 498 12.26 20.37 -3.09
C ALA A 498 12.66 18.97 -2.60
N LYS A 499 12.52 18.72 -1.30
CA LYS A 499 12.73 17.38 -0.73
C LYS A 499 11.68 16.39 -1.22
N MET A 500 10.42 16.82 -1.38
CA MET A 500 9.37 15.94 -1.88
C MET A 500 9.56 15.56 -3.35
N ARG A 501 10.09 16.48 -4.20
CA ARG A 501 10.53 16.13 -5.57
C ARG A 501 11.65 15.09 -5.55
N GLN A 502 12.67 15.28 -4.71
CA GLN A 502 13.76 14.32 -4.56
C GLN A 502 13.26 12.96 -4.06
N ALA A 503 12.33 12.94 -3.12
CA ALA A 503 11.71 11.73 -2.62
C ALA A 503 10.95 10.98 -3.73
N GLY A 504 10.20 11.71 -4.56
CA GLY A 504 9.55 11.15 -5.75
C GLY A 504 10.54 10.56 -6.75
N THR A 505 11.66 11.25 -7.01
CA THR A 505 12.73 10.70 -7.83
C THR A 505 13.26 9.39 -7.25
N ALA A 506 13.55 9.35 -5.96
CA ALA A 506 14.09 8.16 -5.31
C ALA A 506 13.10 6.99 -5.31
N LEU A 507 11.82 7.25 -5.02
CA LEU A 507 10.77 6.22 -5.04
C LEU A 507 10.52 5.69 -6.45
N LEU A 508 10.21 6.59 -7.40
CA LEU A 508 9.81 6.22 -8.76
C LEU A 508 10.94 5.57 -9.57
N LEU A 509 12.19 5.73 -9.14
CA LEU A 509 13.34 5.03 -9.69
C LEU A 509 13.75 3.80 -8.84
N MET A 510 13.01 3.44 -7.80
CA MET A 510 13.27 2.23 -7.01
C MET A 510 13.03 0.96 -7.82
N PRO A 511 13.90 -0.08 -7.71
CA PRO A 511 13.62 -1.41 -8.25
C PRO A 511 12.43 -2.09 -7.55
N GLY A 512 11.70 -2.93 -8.27
CA GLY A 512 10.44 -3.52 -7.82
C GLY A 512 9.26 -2.57 -8.01
N ALA A 513 8.06 -2.99 -7.66
CA ALA A 513 6.86 -2.16 -7.66
C ALA A 513 6.98 -1.01 -6.65
N VAL A 514 6.33 0.11 -6.94
CA VAL A 514 6.31 1.26 -6.03
C VAL A 514 4.88 1.67 -5.73
N GLN A 515 4.64 2.10 -4.49
CA GLN A 515 3.35 2.63 -4.05
C GLN A 515 3.45 4.15 -3.90
N VAL A 516 2.52 4.85 -4.53
CA VAL A 516 2.21 6.26 -4.30
C VAL A 516 0.98 6.31 -3.41
N PHE A 517 1.09 6.80 -2.19
CA PHE A 517 -0.06 7.06 -1.33
C PHE A 517 -0.71 8.36 -1.77
N TYR A 518 -2.04 8.36 -1.96
CA TYR A 518 -2.75 9.49 -2.56
C TYR A 518 -2.34 10.82 -1.91
N GLY A 519 -1.97 11.76 -2.76
CA GLY A 519 -1.51 13.09 -2.34
C GLY A 519 0.00 13.23 -2.08
N ASP A 520 0.80 12.18 -2.18
CA ASP A 520 2.26 12.32 -2.16
C ASP A 520 2.73 13.20 -3.33
N GLU A 521 2.15 12.99 -4.50
CA GLU A 521 2.44 13.73 -5.73
C GLU A 521 1.89 15.17 -5.74
N SER A 522 1.03 15.50 -4.79
CA SER A 522 0.35 16.80 -4.73
C SER A 522 0.74 17.66 -3.54
N GLY A 523 1.60 17.15 -2.65
CA GLY A 523 1.98 17.84 -1.42
C GLY A 523 0.87 17.88 -0.38
N ARG A 524 0.02 16.83 -0.29
CA ARG A 524 -1.02 16.67 0.73
C ARG A 524 -0.42 16.67 2.12
N ILE A 525 -1.08 17.35 3.06
CA ILE A 525 -0.67 17.46 4.47
C ILE A 525 -1.58 16.64 5.38
N MET A 526 -1.11 16.41 6.60
CA MET A 526 -1.92 15.74 7.63
C MET A 526 -3.19 16.53 7.95
N GLY A 527 -4.27 15.78 8.16
CA GLY A 527 -5.51 16.29 8.71
C GLY A 527 -5.55 16.28 10.24
N PRO A 528 -6.73 16.51 10.83
CA PRO A 528 -6.95 16.37 12.26
C PRO A 528 -6.60 14.97 12.76
N THR A 529 -6.01 14.87 13.94
CA THR A 529 -5.55 13.59 14.52
C THR A 529 -6.48 13.03 15.59
N GLY A 530 -7.29 13.88 16.23
CA GLY A 530 -8.08 13.45 17.39
C GLY A 530 -7.28 12.83 18.53
N GLY A 531 -5.95 13.07 18.56
CA GLY A 531 -5.04 12.44 19.51
C GLY A 531 -4.37 11.17 18.99
N ASP A 532 -4.73 10.70 17.79
CA ASP A 532 -4.10 9.57 17.10
C ASP A 532 -3.44 10.06 15.80
N ALA A 533 -2.11 10.08 15.75
CA ALA A 533 -1.34 10.57 14.62
C ALA A 533 -1.67 9.84 13.30
N VAL A 534 -2.04 8.57 13.37
CA VAL A 534 -2.41 7.76 12.21
C VAL A 534 -3.66 8.32 11.53
N GLN A 535 -4.62 8.84 12.28
CA GLN A 535 -5.82 9.47 11.69
C GLN A 535 -5.46 10.67 10.80
N GLY A 536 -4.45 11.45 11.18
CA GLY A 536 -4.00 12.60 10.39
C GLY A 536 -3.45 12.21 9.02
N THR A 537 -2.91 11.01 8.84
CA THR A 537 -2.42 10.53 7.54
C THR A 537 -3.56 10.25 6.56
N ARG A 538 -4.79 10.13 7.05
CA ARG A 538 -6.01 9.80 6.29
C ARG A 538 -6.84 11.04 5.95
N SER A 539 -6.20 12.21 5.82
CA SER A 539 -6.83 13.45 5.35
C SER A 539 -7.35 13.30 3.92
N ASP A 540 -8.31 14.15 3.54
CA ASP A 540 -8.84 14.17 2.18
C ASP A 540 -7.76 14.56 1.16
N MET A 541 -7.94 14.09 -0.08
CA MET A 541 -7.10 14.52 -1.20
C MET A 541 -7.23 16.03 -1.43
N ASN A 542 -6.10 16.71 -1.57
CA ASN A 542 -6.03 18.17 -1.71
C ASN A 542 -6.27 18.67 -3.15
N TRP A 543 -7.38 18.24 -3.77
CA TRP A 543 -7.68 18.57 -5.18
C TRP A 543 -7.63 20.07 -5.50
N ASP A 544 -8.02 20.93 -4.55
CA ASP A 544 -8.06 22.38 -4.73
C ASP A 544 -6.71 23.05 -4.42
N ALA A 545 -5.69 22.28 -4.00
CA ALA A 545 -4.40 22.79 -3.55
C ALA A 545 -3.23 21.88 -3.97
N VAL A 546 -3.29 21.32 -5.16
CA VAL A 546 -2.20 20.52 -5.74
C VAL A 546 -0.98 21.40 -5.96
N ASP A 547 0.17 21.03 -5.36
CA ASP A 547 1.44 21.69 -5.64
C ASP A 547 1.95 21.25 -7.03
N ALA A 548 1.81 22.13 -8.01
CA ALA A 548 2.18 21.86 -9.40
C ALA A 548 3.69 21.54 -9.54
N THR A 549 4.55 22.07 -8.66
CA THR A 549 6.00 21.82 -8.75
C THR A 549 6.36 20.41 -8.31
N ILE A 550 5.63 19.86 -7.36
CA ILE A 550 5.75 18.45 -6.95
C ILE A 550 5.11 17.57 -8.03
N HIS A 551 3.84 17.86 -8.38
CA HIS A 551 3.07 17.06 -9.32
C HIS A 551 3.75 16.87 -10.68
N ASP A 552 4.17 17.97 -11.33
CA ASP A 552 4.78 17.91 -12.65
C ASP A 552 6.10 17.13 -12.65
N HIS A 553 6.86 17.24 -11.57
CA HIS A 553 8.08 16.47 -11.40
C HIS A 553 7.79 14.96 -11.26
N TRP A 554 6.83 14.61 -10.38
CA TRP A 554 6.43 13.21 -10.17
C TRP A 554 5.87 12.60 -11.46
N GLN A 555 5.03 13.35 -12.20
CA GLN A 555 4.46 12.91 -13.46
C GLN A 555 5.54 12.57 -14.51
N LYS A 556 6.58 13.42 -14.64
CA LYS A 556 7.68 13.16 -15.58
C LYS A 556 8.44 11.88 -15.23
N VAL A 557 8.77 11.69 -13.95
CA VAL A 557 9.53 10.51 -13.51
C VAL A 557 8.66 9.24 -13.58
N ALA A 558 7.39 9.31 -13.18
CA ALA A 558 6.48 8.18 -13.25
C ALA A 558 6.16 7.78 -14.70
N THR A 559 6.02 8.76 -15.60
CA THR A 559 5.83 8.48 -17.03
C THR A 559 7.08 7.81 -17.64
N PHE A 560 8.28 8.25 -17.25
CA PHE A 560 9.52 7.56 -17.65
C PHE A 560 9.54 6.13 -17.14
N ARG A 561 9.23 5.89 -15.85
CA ARG A 561 9.11 4.54 -15.27
C ARG A 561 8.09 3.69 -16.06
N LYS A 562 6.90 4.23 -16.33
CA LYS A 562 5.85 3.51 -17.08
C LYS A 562 6.31 3.06 -18.46
N ARG A 563 7.16 3.85 -19.12
CA ARG A 563 7.69 3.53 -20.45
C ARG A 563 8.77 2.45 -20.44
N HIS A 564 9.50 2.29 -19.34
CA HIS A 564 10.71 1.47 -19.26
C HIS A 564 10.62 0.44 -18.16
N ALA A 565 10.31 -0.82 -18.50
CA ALA A 565 10.32 -1.94 -17.56
C ALA A 565 11.72 -2.13 -16.92
N ALA A 566 12.78 -1.68 -17.58
CA ALA A 566 14.12 -1.68 -17.05
C ALA A 566 14.25 -0.87 -15.74
N VAL A 567 13.42 0.14 -15.49
CA VAL A 567 13.47 0.94 -14.26
C VAL A 567 13.16 0.11 -13.03
N GLY A 568 12.10 -0.70 -13.08
CA GLY A 568 11.72 -1.56 -11.95
C GLY A 568 12.44 -2.92 -11.95
N ALA A 569 12.61 -3.54 -13.12
CA ALA A 569 13.00 -4.94 -13.26
C ALA A 569 14.36 -5.16 -13.93
N GLY A 570 15.11 -4.11 -14.24
CA GLY A 570 16.40 -4.20 -14.94
C GLY A 570 17.59 -4.44 -14.01
N ALA A 571 18.59 -5.14 -14.53
CA ALA A 571 19.88 -5.27 -13.88
C ALA A 571 20.52 -3.87 -13.71
N HIS A 572 20.97 -3.57 -12.51
CA HIS A 572 21.49 -2.26 -12.10
C HIS A 572 23.02 -2.21 -12.22
N LEU A 573 23.53 -1.11 -12.73
CA LEU A 573 24.96 -0.81 -12.80
C LEU A 573 25.22 0.65 -12.45
N GLN A 574 25.96 0.89 -11.38
CA GLN A 574 26.44 2.23 -11.09
C GLN A 574 27.47 2.68 -12.14
N LEU A 575 27.31 3.85 -12.70
CA LEU A 575 28.20 4.39 -13.72
C LEU A 575 29.25 5.33 -13.11
N ALA A 576 30.44 5.36 -13.74
CA ALA A 576 31.41 6.40 -13.44
C ALA A 576 30.85 7.77 -13.87
N SER A 577 30.83 8.72 -12.96
CA SER A 577 30.35 10.07 -13.20
C SER A 577 31.31 11.11 -12.61
N PRO A 578 31.27 12.37 -13.07
CA PRO A 578 32.09 13.45 -12.49
C PRO A 578 31.84 13.62 -10.99
N GLY A 579 32.79 14.16 -10.26
CA GLY A 579 32.65 14.41 -8.83
C GLY A 579 31.44 15.29 -8.51
N GLY A 580 30.70 14.95 -7.46
CA GLY A 580 29.48 15.66 -7.07
C GLY A 580 28.22 15.26 -7.86
N THR A 581 28.30 14.21 -8.69
CA THR A 581 27.12 13.65 -9.40
C THR A 581 26.98 12.16 -9.07
N TYR A 582 25.79 11.59 -9.34
CA TYR A 582 25.54 10.17 -9.20
C TYR A 582 24.83 9.67 -10.46
N ALA A 583 25.33 8.59 -11.07
CA ALA A 583 24.72 8.02 -12.26
C ALA A 583 24.68 6.49 -12.20
N PHE A 584 23.64 5.94 -12.80
CA PHE A 584 23.47 4.49 -12.96
C PHE A 584 22.74 4.16 -14.25
N SER A 585 22.88 2.93 -14.71
CA SER A 585 22.06 2.35 -15.77
C SER A 585 21.25 1.17 -15.27
N ARG A 586 20.13 0.90 -15.95
CA ARG A 586 19.38 -0.34 -15.80
C ARG A 586 19.03 -0.90 -17.16
N LYS A 587 19.09 -2.23 -17.27
CA LYS A 587 18.85 -2.92 -18.53
C LYS A 587 18.04 -4.20 -18.31
N ARG A 588 17.01 -4.38 -19.16
CA ARG A 588 16.19 -5.60 -19.22
C ARG A 588 15.94 -5.96 -20.68
N GLY A 589 16.63 -6.97 -21.19
CA GLY A 589 16.58 -7.27 -22.64
C GLY A 589 17.09 -6.10 -23.47
N ASP A 590 16.25 -5.63 -24.39
CA ASP A 590 16.55 -4.46 -25.26
C ASP A 590 16.17 -3.12 -24.63
N ASP A 591 15.39 -3.12 -23.53
CA ASP A 591 15.06 -1.91 -22.79
C ASP A 591 16.23 -1.52 -21.88
N ALA A 592 16.74 -0.30 -22.07
CA ALA A 592 17.85 0.23 -21.30
C ALA A 592 17.61 1.72 -20.97
N VAL A 593 17.97 2.10 -19.77
CA VAL A 593 17.88 3.46 -19.29
C VAL A 593 19.19 3.87 -18.60
N VAL A 594 19.51 5.16 -18.65
CA VAL A 594 20.57 5.77 -17.84
C VAL A 594 20.01 6.95 -17.08
N VAL A 595 20.28 7.01 -15.79
CA VAL A 595 19.84 8.09 -14.90
C VAL A 595 21.06 8.80 -14.35
N ALA A 596 21.02 10.13 -14.32
CA ALA A 596 22.01 10.92 -13.61
C ALA A 596 21.33 11.95 -12.69
N LEU A 597 21.81 12.00 -11.44
CA LEU A 597 21.44 12.99 -10.43
C LEU A 597 22.56 14.02 -10.31
N LEU A 598 22.18 15.28 -10.32
CA LEU A 598 23.07 16.44 -10.34
C LEU A 598 22.80 17.35 -9.14
N PRO A 599 23.79 18.05 -8.61
CA PRO A 599 23.55 19.10 -7.62
C PRO A 599 22.58 20.15 -8.20
N THR A 600 21.60 20.54 -7.41
CA THR A 600 20.74 21.71 -7.68
C THR A 600 21.26 22.89 -6.85
N ASN A 601 21.23 24.09 -7.42
CA ASN A 601 21.55 25.31 -6.69
C ASN A 601 20.50 25.62 -5.63
#